data_4c2c1e5a959adb68b1b4cb80e81a554b
#
_entry.id   4c2c1e5a959adb68b1b4cb80e81a554b
#
_cell.length_a   1.000
_cell.length_b   1.000
_cell.length_c   1.000
_cell.angle_alpha   90.00
_cell.angle_beta   90.00
_cell.angle_gamma   90.00
#
_symmetry.space_group_name_H-M   'P 1'
#
loop_
_entity.id
_entity.type
_entity.pdbx_description
1 polymer ?
#
loop_
_entity_poly.entity_id
_entity_poly.type
_entity_poly.pdbx_seq_one_letter_code
_entity_poly.pdbx_strand_id
1 'polypeptide(L)' 'MSTTEKNNAAVARFRERERMEKAASLERQRQMEELRKENQRKRSEIEATKLQIRNTQTLFTTMAHHNPGFAKKYS' A
#
# COMPACT_ATOMS: atom_id res chain seq x y z
N MET A 1 -12.86 -5.62 51.48
CA MET A 1 -11.68 -5.94 50.64
C MET A 1 -10.43 -5.44 51.33
N SER A 2 -9.40 -6.27 51.46
CA SER A 2 -8.12 -5.83 52.03
C SER A 2 -7.35 -4.93 51.08
N THR A 3 -6.39 -4.17 51.60
CA THR A 3 -5.54 -3.30 50.79
C THR A 3 -4.77 -4.12 49.75
N THR A 4 -4.29 -5.31 50.12
CA THR A 4 -3.57 -6.21 49.21
C THR A 4 -4.46 -6.68 48.06
N GLU A 5 -5.72 -7.03 48.32
CA GLU A 5 -6.67 -7.42 47.28
C GLU A 5 -6.97 -6.27 46.32
N LYS A 6 -7.15 -5.06 46.83
CA LYS A 6 -7.34 -3.85 46.00
C LYS A 6 -6.13 -3.62 45.11
N ASN A 7 -4.91 -3.71 45.64
CA ASN A 7 -3.68 -3.54 44.90
C ASN A 7 -3.53 -4.61 43.84
N ASN A 8 -3.83 -5.87 44.15
CA ASN A 8 -3.76 -6.96 43.20
C ASN A 8 -4.77 -6.79 42.05
N ALA A 9 -5.98 -6.31 42.34
CA ALA A 9 -7.00 -6.02 41.33
C ALA A 9 -6.58 -4.86 40.45
N ALA A 10 -5.97 -3.80 41.01
CA ALA A 10 -5.48 -2.66 40.24
C ALA A 10 -4.33 -3.06 39.31
N VAL A 11 -3.39 -3.87 39.81
CA VAL A 11 -2.28 -4.39 39.02
C VAL A 11 -2.79 -5.28 37.89
N ALA A 12 -3.75 -6.15 38.15
CA ALA A 12 -4.35 -7.01 37.13
C ALA A 12 -5.01 -6.19 36.00
N ARG A 13 -5.74 -5.14 36.36
CA ARG A 13 -6.38 -4.24 35.41
C ARG A 13 -5.34 -3.47 34.58
N PHE A 14 -4.27 -3.02 35.21
CA PHE A 14 -3.17 -2.33 34.52
C PHE A 14 -2.51 -3.25 33.49
N ARG A 15 -2.19 -4.48 33.88
CA ARG A 15 -1.59 -5.48 33.00
C ARG A 15 -2.49 -5.83 31.83
N GLU A 16 -3.79 -5.92 32.05
CA GLU A 16 -4.76 -6.19 31.00
C GLU A 16 -4.82 -5.04 30.00
N ARG A 17 -4.84 -3.79 30.46
CA ARG A 17 -4.81 -2.62 29.58
C ARG A 17 -3.53 -2.57 28.77
N GLU A 18 -2.37 -2.82 29.37
CA GLU A 18 -1.10 -2.88 28.64
C GLU A 18 -1.12 -3.95 27.55
N ARG A 19 -1.66 -5.11 27.86
CA ARG A 19 -1.77 -6.21 26.91
C ARG A 19 -2.65 -5.81 25.73
N MET A 20 -3.79 -5.19 25.99
CA MET A 20 -4.70 -4.73 24.95
C MET A 20 -4.09 -3.62 24.10
N GLU A 21 -3.38 -2.69 24.71
CA GLU A 21 -2.69 -1.62 23.99
C GLU A 21 -1.58 -2.16 23.09
N LYS A 22 -0.80 -3.11 23.57
CA LYS A 22 0.24 -3.78 22.78
C LYS A 22 -0.36 -4.52 21.60
N ALA A 23 -1.44 -5.25 21.83
CA ALA A 23 -2.13 -5.98 20.77
C ALA A 23 -2.70 -5.04 19.72
N ALA A 24 -3.31 -3.92 20.14
CA ALA A 24 -3.84 -2.91 19.23
C ALA A 24 -2.73 -2.23 18.43
N SER A 25 -1.60 -1.92 19.06
CA SER A 25 -0.44 -1.33 18.41
C SER A 25 0.15 -2.26 17.36
N LEU A 26 0.28 -3.55 17.70
CA LEU A 26 0.78 -4.56 16.78
C LEU A 26 -0.14 -4.73 15.58
N GLU A 27 -1.45 -4.71 15.79
CA GLU A 27 -2.43 -4.80 14.72
C GLU A 27 -2.36 -3.60 13.79
N ARG A 28 -2.22 -2.38 14.32
CA ARG A 28 -2.03 -1.17 13.51
C ARG A 28 -0.75 -1.27 12.66
N GLN A 29 0.34 -1.75 13.25
CA GLN A 29 1.60 -1.92 12.51
C GLN A 29 1.44 -2.92 11.36
N ARG A 30 0.72 -4.01 11.60
CA ARG A 30 0.45 -5.01 10.57
C ARG A 30 -0.37 -4.44 9.44
N GLN A 31 -1.44 -3.69 9.76
CA GLN A 31 -2.28 -3.04 8.75
C GLN A 31 -1.49 -2.03 7.93
N MET A 32 -0.65 -1.22 8.57
CA MET A 32 0.20 -0.26 7.87
C MET A 32 1.21 -0.95 6.95
N GLU A 33 1.79 -2.07 7.38
CA GLU A 33 2.71 -2.85 6.56
C GLU A 33 2.01 -3.44 5.33
N GLU A 34 0.80 -3.95 5.49
CA GLU A 34 0.01 -4.47 4.38
C GLU A 34 -0.34 -3.37 3.38
N LEU A 35 -0.75 -2.19 3.87
CA LEU A 35 -1.03 -1.03 3.02
C LEU A 35 0.23 -0.57 2.28
N ARG A 36 1.38 -0.58 2.93
CA ARG A 36 2.65 -0.21 2.30
C ARG A 36 3.00 -1.15 1.16
N LYS A 37 2.83 -2.46 1.38
CA LYS A 37 3.08 -3.47 0.34
C LYS A 37 2.12 -3.32 -0.83
N GLU A 38 0.85 -3.07 -0.54
CA GLU A 38 -0.15 -2.86 -1.59
C GLU A 38 0.15 -1.60 -2.39
N ASN A 39 0.53 -0.50 -1.74
CA ASN A 39 0.92 0.73 -2.40
C ASN A 39 2.13 0.53 -3.29
N GLN A 40 3.14 -0.21 -2.82
CA GLN A 40 4.32 -0.52 -3.60
C GLN A 40 3.97 -1.33 -4.85
N ARG A 41 3.09 -2.31 -4.71
CA ARG A 41 2.62 -3.10 -5.84
C ARG A 41 1.90 -2.23 -6.87
N LYS A 42 1.00 -1.35 -6.41
CA LYS A 42 0.27 -0.42 -7.28
C LYS A 42 1.21 0.53 -8.00
N ARG A 43 2.22 1.06 -7.32
CA ARG A 43 3.23 1.91 -7.94
C ARG A 43 3.99 1.18 -9.03
N SER A 44 4.35 -0.07 -8.80
CA SER A 44 5.03 -0.89 -9.81
C SER A 44 4.14 -1.14 -11.01
N GLU A 45 2.85 -1.40 -10.81
CA GLU A 45 1.88 -1.56 -11.89
C GLU A 45 1.71 -0.27 -12.71
N ILE A 46 1.66 0.88 -12.03
CA ILE A 46 1.57 2.17 -12.69
C ILE A 46 2.82 2.43 -13.55
N GLU A 47 4.01 2.17 -13.02
CA GLU A 47 5.25 2.34 -13.77
C GLU A 47 5.31 1.42 -14.99
N ALA A 48 4.87 0.15 -14.84
CA ALA A 48 4.79 -0.77 -15.96
C ALA A 48 3.82 -0.30 -17.03
N THR A 49 2.66 0.23 -16.63
CA THR A 49 1.67 0.80 -17.56
C THR A 49 2.21 2.03 -18.26
N LYS A 50 2.87 2.93 -17.56
CA LYS A 50 3.51 4.11 -18.15
C LYS A 50 4.53 3.70 -19.20
N LEU A 51 5.33 2.68 -18.93
CA LEU A 51 6.31 2.17 -19.86
C LEU A 51 5.65 1.62 -21.13
N GLN A 52 4.57 0.85 -20.98
CA GLN A 52 3.80 0.33 -22.10
C GLN A 52 3.22 1.45 -22.96
N ILE A 53 2.65 2.47 -22.32
CA ILE A 53 2.11 3.65 -23.04
C ILE A 53 3.22 4.34 -23.83
N ARG A 54 4.39 4.56 -23.21
CA ARG A 54 5.53 5.20 -23.87
C ARG A 54 6.01 4.37 -25.04
N ASN A 55 6.12 3.07 -24.88
CA ASN A 55 6.54 2.17 -25.96
C ASN A 55 5.53 2.18 -27.12
N THR A 56 4.24 2.18 -26.82
CA THR A 56 3.19 2.27 -27.83
C THR A 56 3.24 3.58 -28.57
N GLN A 57 3.45 4.70 -27.87
CA GLN A 57 3.60 6.03 -28.48
C GLN A 57 4.82 6.09 -29.38
N THR A 58 5.95 5.53 -28.95
CA THR A 58 7.18 5.47 -29.74
C THR A 58 6.95 4.64 -31.00
N LEU A 59 6.31 3.49 -30.88
CA LEU A 59 6.00 2.64 -32.01
C LEU A 59 5.09 3.35 -33.01
N PHE A 60 4.04 4.00 -32.53
CA PHE A 60 3.11 4.74 -33.35
C PHE A 60 3.83 5.89 -34.10
N THR A 61 4.67 6.67 -33.41
CA THR A 61 5.45 7.74 -33.99
C THR A 61 6.40 7.22 -35.08
N THR A 62 7.06 6.09 -34.81
CA THR A 62 7.96 5.46 -35.77
C THR A 62 7.20 5.02 -37.03
N MET A 63 6.05 4.38 -36.85
CA MET A 63 5.22 3.93 -37.98
C MET A 63 4.69 5.12 -38.77
N ALA A 64 4.26 6.18 -38.11
CA ALA A 64 3.79 7.41 -38.76
C ALA A 64 4.91 8.11 -39.54
N HIS A 65 6.13 8.06 -39.01
CA HIS A 65 7.29 8.63 -39.67
C HIS A 65 7.67 7.87 -40.96
N HIS A 66 7.62 6.55 -40.93
CA HIS A 66 7.93 5.69 -42.05
C HIS A 66 6.79 5.58 -43.07
N ASN A 67 5.55 5.78 -42.61
CA ASN A 67 4.37 5.72 -43.46
C ASN A 67 3.38 6.82 -43.08
N PRO A 68 3.52 8.03 -43.69
CA PRO A 68 2.64 9.17 -43.38
C PRO A 68 1.15 8.89 -43.57
N GLY A 69 0.79 8.00 -44.49
CA GLY A 69 -0.60 7.60 -44.74
C GLY A 69 -1.20 6.84 -43.54
N PHE A 70 -0.38 6.15 -42.77
CA PHE A 70 -0.82 5.43 -41.55
C PHE A 70 -1.36 6.40 -40.48
N ALA A 71 -0.62 7.49 -40.22
CA ALA A 71 -1.04 8.48 -39.23
C ALA A 71 -2.35 9.17 -39.64
N LYS A 72 -2.53 9.48 -40.90
CA LYS A 72 -3.75 10.09 -41.42
C LYS A 72 -4.96 9.17 -41.28
N LYS A 73 -4.76 7.87 -41.43
CA LYS A 73 -5.82 6.90 -41.37
C LYS A 73 -6.40 6.76 -39.94
N TYR A 74 -5.60 7.00 -38.91
CA TYR A 74 -5.97 6.81 -37.51
C TYR A 74 -6.09 8.13 -36.73
N SER A 75 -5.92 9.26 -37.30
CA SER A 75 -6.06 10.56 -36.65
C SER A 75 -7.48 11.12 -36.72
#